data_86b4cb7645ef03ddf6267ae58c70d5d5
#
_entry.id   86b4cb7645ef03ddf6267ae58c70d5d5
#
_cell.length_a   1.000
_cell.length_b   1.000
_cell.length_c   1.000
_cell.angle_alpha   90.00
_cell.angle_beta   90.00
_cell.angle_gamma   90.00
#
_symmetry.space_group_name_H-M   'P 1'
#
loop_
_entity.id
_entity.type
_entity.pdbx_description
1 polymer ?
#
loop_
_entity_poly.entity_id
_entity_poly.type
_entity_poly.pdbx_seq_one_letter_code
_entity_poly.pdbx_strand_id
1 'polypeptide(L)'
;MFETMWIEKYRPAVLDDLILSAENRKYIEKFKDNEIPTLLFVSSPGTGKTSLAKIIAKDLLKTQYLYINASDENGIDTIRTKVIGFAQTKSLTGAIKVIILDEADGLSPDSQRALRNVMEEYSKHTRFILTANYKHRIIDPLKSRCQLVDLTFDIKSVVTKVANILDKEKVTYDIDILSKIVKGAYPDIRLTINKVQRSVVDNTLTDGTKQGKPIIGDLFTLITKGHVLKARQYMIQKQEVFNNDYVRLLKDIFDHIDEQQLPEENKKLALITVHEHLYKASFVVDQEINAYVCLINISRILSSDTHVN
;
A
#
# COMPACT_ATOMS: atom_id res chain seq x y z
N MET A 1 4.24 21.53 19.06
CA MET A 1 3.20 21.62 18.02
C MET A 1 3.27 20.31 17.25
N PHE A 2 2.24 19.46 17.32
CA PHE A 2 2.25 18.20 16.55
C PHE A 2 2.23 18.58 15.08
N GLU A 3 3.25 18.21 14.32
CA GLU A 3 3.27 18.39 12.88
C GLU A 3 2.10 17.63 12.27
N THR A 4 1.29 18.33 11.49
CA THR A 4 0.15 17.72 10.80
C THR A 4 0.69 16.67 9.83
N MET A 5 0.19 15.44 9.92
CA MET A 5 0.63 14.37 9.03
C MET A 5 0.41 14.77 7.55
N TRP A 6 1.43 14.69 6.74
CA TRP A 6 1.36 15.08 5.32
C TRP A 6 0.31 14.29 4.54
N ILE A 7 0.04 13.05 4.93
CA ILE A 7 -1.03 12.23 4.32
C ILE A 7 -2.42 12.85 4.47
N GLU A 8 -2.67 13.59 5.55
CA GLU A 8 -3.95 14.30 5.74
C GLU A 8 -3.90 15.69 5.11
N LYS A 9 -2.79 16.43 5.26
CA LYS A 9 -2.60 17.76 4.69
C LYS A 9 -2.68 17.76 3.15
N TYR A 10 -2.14 16.73 2.50
CA TYR A 10 -2.10 16.58 1.04
C TYR A 10 -3.09 15.54 0.51
N ARG A 11 -4.11 15.24 1.29
CA ARG A 11 -5.19 14.37 0.84
C ARG A 11 -5.88 14.99 -0.38
N PRO A 12 -6.01 14.26 -1.51
CA PRO A 12 -6.63 14.80 -2.71
C PRO A 12 -8.05 15.31 -2.44
N ALA A 13 -8.31 16.56 -2.80
CA ALA A 13 -9.61 17.21 -2.68
C ALA A 13 -10.30 17.40 -4.03
N VAL A 14 -9.55 17.56 -5.10
CA VAL A 14 -10.03 17.71 -6.49
C VAL A 14 -9.37 16.68 -7.41
N LEU A 15 -9.94 16.50 -8.61
CA LEU A 15 -9.45 15.49 -9.57
C LEU A 15 -7.98 15.72 -9.94
N ASP A 16 -7.53 16.97 -10.02
CA ASP A 16 -6.15 17.32 -10.36
C ASP A 16 -5.13 16.96 -9.29
N ASP A 17 -5.59 16.74 -8.06
CA ASP A 17 -4.72 16.25 -6.99
C ASP A 17 -4.41 14.77 -7.09
N LEU A 18 -5.17 14.02 -7.86
CA LEU A 18 -4.99 12.57 -8.01
C LEU A 18 -3.97 12.23 -9.09
N ILE A 19 -3.19 11.20 -8.83
CA ILE A 19 -2.35 10.57 -9.84
C ILE A 19 -3.22 9.56 -10.60
N LEU A 20 -3.49 9.86 -11.86
CA LEU A 20 -4.27 9.02 -12.77
C LEU A 20 -3.53 8.88 -14.09
N SER A 21 -3.66 7.73 -14.73
CA SER A 21 -3.25 7.60 -16.13
C SER A 21 -4.04 8.55 -17.01
N ALA A 22 -3.48 8.99 -18.13
CA ALA A 22 -4.16 9.88 -19.07
C ALA A 22 -5.49 9.29 -19.56
N GLU A 23 -5.56 7.97 -19.73
CA GLU A 23 -6.75 7.25 -20.11
C GLU A 23 -7.83 7.32 -19.03
N ASN A 24 -7.49 6.97 -17.79
CA ASN A 24 -8.41 7.04 -16.66
C ASN A 24 -8.92 8.45 -16.41
N ARG A 25 -8.03 9.46 -16.49
CA ARG A 25 -8.41 10.86 -16.33
C ARG A 25 -9.45 11.24 -17.39
N LYS A 26 -9.17 10.98 -18.65
CA LYS A 26 -10.06 11.28 -19.79
C LYS A 26 -11.39 10.55 -19.69
N TYR A 27 -11.38 9.32 -19.13
CA TYR A 27 -12.59 8.54 -18.90
C TYR A 27 -13.45 9.17 -17.79
N ILE A 28 -12.87 9.55 -16.67
CA ILE A 28 -13.57 10.11 -15.52
C ILE A 28 -14.10 11.53 -15.81
N GLU A 29 -13.37 12.34 -16.57
CA GLU A 29 -13.81 13.68 -16.97
C GLU A 29 -15.10 13.70 -17.80
N LYS A 30 -15.48 12.56 -18.40
CA LYS A 30 -16.75 12.41 -19.11
C LYS A 30 -17.98 12.32 -18.22
N PHE A 31 -17.83 12.09 -16.91
CA PHE A 31 -18.94 11.92 -15.95
C PHE A 31 -19.65 13.24 -15.57
N LYS A 32 -19.57 14.29 -16.39
CA LYS A 32 -20.11 15.61 -16.08
C LYS A 32 -21.62 15.48 -16.19
N ASP A 33 -22.48 15.22 -16.60
CA ASP A 33 -23.93 15.38 -16.81
C ASP A 33 -24.82 14.26 -16.24
N ASN A 34 -24.49 13.75 -15.04
CA ASN A 34 -25.26 12.66 -14.41
C ASN A 34 -25.23 11.30 -15.16
N GLU A 35 -24.48 11.17 -16.24
CA GLU A 35 -24.28 9.92 -16.95
C GLU A 35 -23.05 9.16 -16.45
N ILE A 36 -23.17 8.61 -15.27
CA ILE A 36 -22.13 7.76 -14.68
C ILE A 36 -22.59 6.31 -14.67
N PRO A 37 -21.79 5.35 -15.14
CA PRO A 37 -22.06 3.94 -14.92
C PRO A 37 -21.83 3.56 -13.46
N THR A 38 -22.26 2.37 -13.07
CA THR A 38 -21.77 1.79 -11.82
C THR A 38 -20.29 1.42 -11.97
N LEU A 39 -19.45 1.89 -11.05
CA LEU A 39 -17.99 1.78 -11.13
C LEU A 39 -17.45 0.77 -10.12
N LEU A 40 -16.40 0.07 -10.49
CA LEU A 40 -15.57 -0.70 -9.58
C LEU A 40 -14.11 -0.29 -9.77
N PHE A 41 -13.55 0.45 -8.79
CA PHE A 41 -12.14 0.80 -8.74
C PHE A 41 -11.33 -0.31 -8.09
N VAL A 42 -10.35 -0.83 -8.82
CA VAL A 42 -9.45 -1.86 -8.32
C VAL A 42 -8.02 -1.37 -8.42
N SER A 43 -7.27 -1.50 -7.36
CA SER A 43 -5.82 -1.29 -7.33
C SER A 43 -5.26 -1.66 -5.95
N SER A 44 -3.95 -1.66 -5.79
CA SER A 44 -3.28 -1.82 -4.49
C SER A 44 -3.76 -0.80 -3.44
N PRO A 45 -3.60 -1.06 -2.15
CA PRO A 45 -3.85 -0.07 -1.09
C PRO A 45 -3.10 1.24 -1.34
N GLY A 46 -3.62 2.36 -0.82
CA GLY A 46 -2.93 3.65 -0.85
C GLY A 46 -2.87 4.38 -2.20
N THR A 47 -3.55 3.91 -3.25
CA THR A 47 -3.54 4.49 -4.60
C THR A 47 -4.57 5.59 -4.84
N GLY A 48 -5.44 5.90 -3.86
CA GLY A 48 -6.41 7.00 -3.96
C GLY A 48 -7.83 6.59 -4.39
N LYS A 49 -8.19 5.28 -4.42
CA LYS A 49 -9.54 4.79 -4.78
C LYS A 49 -10.67 5.50 -4.06
N THR A 50 -10.60 5.54 -2.73
CA THR A 50 -11.61 6.20 -1.87
C THR A 50 -11.70 7.70 -2.13
N SER A 51 -10.55 8.36 -2.32
CA SER A 51 -10.52 9.79 -2.65
C SER A 51 -11.17 10.07 -3.99
N LEU A 52 -10.86 9.26 -5.00
CA LEU A 52 -11.47 9.37 -6.33
C LEU A 52 -12.99 9.19 -6.28
N ALA A 53 -13.48 8.15 -5.57
CA ALA A 53 -14.91 7.91 -5.42
C ALA A 53 -15.64 9.12 -4.80
N LYS A 54 -15.05 9.72 -3.74
CA LYS A 54 -15.60 10.91 -3.08
C LYS A 54 -15.56 12.15 -3.99
N ILE A 55 -14.46 12.37 -4.72
CA ILE A 55 -14.31 13.48 -5.67
C ILE A 55 -15.36 13.38 -6.79
N ILE A 56 -15.57 12.18 -7.35
CA ILE A 56 -16.61 11.98 -8.37
C ILE A 56 -17.98 12.38 -7.83
N ALA A 57 -18.37 11.88 -6.67
CA ALA A 57 -19.69 12.16 -6.11
C ALA A 57 -19.87 13.65 -5.72
N LYS A 58 -18.85 14.24 -5.08
CA LYS A 58 -18.92 15.59 -4.49
C LYS A 58 -18.66 16.69 -5.50
N ASP A 59 -17.61 16.56 -6.32
CA ASP A 59 -17.11 17.64 -7.15
C ASP A 59 -17.56 17.54 -8.60
N LEU A 60 -17.57 16.33 -9.19
CA LEU A 60 -17.99 16.15 -10.57
C LEU A 60 -19.51 16.10 -10.69
N LEU A 61 -20.18 15.27 -9.90
CA LEU A 61 -21.62 15.07 -9.98
C LEU A 61 -22.39 16.04 -9.07
N LYS A 62 -21.75 16.59 -8.04
CA LYS A 62 -22.35 17.50 -7.03
C LYS A 62 -23.66 16.97 -6.47
N THR A 63 -23.70 15.68 -6.20
CA THR A 63 -24.91 14.96 -5.80
C THR A 63 -24.84 14.46 -4.37
N GLN A 64 -26.01 14.09 -3.83
CA GLN A 64 -26.08 13.41 -2.55
C GLN A 64 -25.46 12.02 -2.66
N TYR A 65 -24.60 11.68 -1.73
CA TYR A 65 -24.01 10.35 -1.66
C TYR A 65 -24.04 9.75 -0.27
N LEU A 66 -24.18 8.43 -0.22
CA LEU A 66 -24.00 7.62 0.98
C LEU A 66 -22.61 6.98 0.90
N TYR A 67 -21.83 7.08 1.97
CA TYR A 67 -20.53 6.42 2.11
C TYR A 67 -20.61 5.32 3.17
N ILE A 68 -20.22 4.12 2.81
CA ILE A 68 -20.12 2.95 3.70
C ILE A 68 -18.73 2.34 3.54
N ASN A 69 -18.03 2.10 4.65
CA ASN A 69 -16.85 1.25 4.66
C ASN A 69 -17.27 -0.20 4.84
N ALA A 70 -17.14 -1.00 3.79
CA ALA A 70 -17.60 -2.38 3.77
C ALA A 70 -16.71 -3.33 4.58
N SER A 71 -15.52 -2.91 5.00
CA SER A 71 -14.70 -3.67 5.95
C SER A 71 -15.22 -3.57 7.38
N ASP A 72 -15.79 -2.43 7.76
CA ASP A 72 -16.36 -2.22 9.09
C ASP A 72 -17.80 -2.73 9.16
N GLU A 73 -18.55 -2.59 8.08
CA GLU A 73 -19.97 -2.89 7.98
C GLU A 73 -20.24 -3.92 6.86
N ASN A 74 -19.76 -5.14 7.03
CA ASN A 74 -19.74 -6.18 5.99
C ASN A 74 -20.99 -7.08 5.94
N GLY A 75 -21.92 -6.89 6.87
CA GLY A 75 -23.11 -7.74 7.01
C GLY A 75 -24.20 -7.44 5.99
N ILE A 76 -25.05 -8.44 5.73
CA ILE A 76 -26.23 -8.29 4.83
C ILE A 76 -27.22 -7.25 5.33
N ASP A 77 -27.27 -7.02 6.65
CA ASP A 77 -28.18 -6.03 7.25
C ASP A 77 -27.80 -4.60 6.88
N THR A 78 -26.52 -4.30 6.71
CA THR A 78 -26.07 -3.01 6.18
C THR A 78 -26.62 -2.75 4.78
N ILE A 79 -26.59 -3.77 3.91
CA ILE A 79 -27.15 -3.66 2.56
C ILE A 79 -28.66 -3.45 2.62
N ARG A 80 -29.37 -4.22 3.46
CA ARG A 80 -30.83 -4.13 3.59
C ARG A 80 -31.32 -2.83 4.20
N THR A 81 -30.64 -2.32 5.22
CA THR A 81 -31.09 -1.14 5.96
C THR A 81 -30.53 0.14 5.37
N LYS A 82 -29.22 0.29 5.29
CA LYS A 82 -28.60 1.55 4.88
C LYS A 82 -28.64 1.76 3.36
N VAL A 83 -28.24 0.73 2.58
CA VAL A 83 -28.15 0.86 1.13
C VAL A 83 -29.56 0.96 0.52
N ILE A 84 -30.48 0.05 0.84
CA ILE A 84 -31.86 0.09 0.33
C ILE A 84 -32.56 1.37 0.85
N GLY A 85 -32.45 1.67 2.15
CA GLY A 85 -33.06 2.87 2.72
C GLY A 85 -32.64 4.14 2.00
N PHE A 86 -31.36 4.31 1.69
CA PHE A 86 -30.89 5.44 0.91
C PHE A 86 -31.35 5.37 -0.56
N ALA A 87 -31.32 4.20 -1.19
CA ALA A 87 -31.72 4.03 -2.60
C ALA A 87 -33.18 4.35 -2.82
N GLN A 88 -34.09 4.00 -1.88
CA GLN A 88 -35.52 4.24 -1.97
C GLN A 88 -35.91 5.71 -1.85
N THR A 89 -35.14 6.53 -1.15
CA THR A 89 -35.46 7.96 -1.02
C THR A 89 -35.28 8.67 -2.37
N LYS A 90 -36.20 9.58 -2.71
CA LYS A 90 -36.06 10.39 -3.94
C LYS A 90 -35.06 11.54 -3.68
N SER A 91 -34.28 11.87 -4.71
CA SER A 91 -33.48 13.10 -4.69
C SER A 91 -34.39 14.30 -4.77
N LEU A 92 -34.15 15.31 -3.92
CA LEU A 92 -34.93 16.57 -3.93
C LEU A 92 -34.71 17.36 -5.22
N THR A 93 -33.60 17.18 -5.88
CA THR A 93 -33.19 17.86 -7.12
C THR A 93 -33.48 17.05 -8.39
N GLY A 94 -33.96 15.81 -8.27
CA GLY A 94 -34.10 14.90 -9.41
C GLY A 94 -32.77 14.32 -9.89
N ALA A 95 -31.64 14.73 -9.31
CA ALA A 95 -30.31 14.23 -9.68
C ALA A 95 -30.12 12.76 -9.23
N ILE A 96 -29.29 12.05 -9.95
CA ILE A 96 -28.87 10.68 -9.60
C ILE A 96 -28.13 10.70 -8.26
N LYS A 97 -28.49 9.81 -7.37
CA LYS A 97 -27.78 9.61 -6.09
C LYS A 97 -26.62 8.63 -6.27
N VAL A 98 -25.61 8.75 -5.42
CA VAL A 98 -24.44 7.88 -5.44
C VAL A 98 -24.31 7.13 -4.12
N ILE A 99 -24.01 5.83 -4.20
CA ILE A 99 -23.63 5.02 -3.03
C ILE A 99 -22.19 4.58 -3.24
N ILE A 100 -21.33 4.97 -2.31
CA ILE A 100 -19.92 4.58 -2.28
C ILE A 100 -19.76 3.44 -1.28
N LEU A 101 -19.33 2.28 -1.77
CA LEU A 101 -18.99 1.12 -0.96
C LEU A 101 -17.46 0.96 -1.01
N ASP A 102 -16.81 1.48 0.01
CA ASP A 102 -15.35 1.42 0.14
C ASP A 102 -14.93 0.07 0.67
N GLU A 103 -13.84 -0.49 0.15
CA GLU A 103 -13.33 -1.82 0.49
C GLU A 103 -14.40 -2.94 0.33
N ALA A 104 -15.13 -2.91 -0.78
CA ALA A 104 -16.22 -3.86 -1.08
C ALA A 104 -15.77 -5.34 -1.11
N ASP A 105 -14.49 -5.60 -1.25
CA ASP A 105 -13.86 -6.92 -1.09
C ASP A 105 -13.89 -7.42 0.37
N GLY A 106 -14.27 -6.59 1.34
CA GLY A 106 -14.58 -6.97 2.71
C GLY A 106 -16.01 -7.50 2.92
N LEU A 107 -16.93 -7.28 1.96
CA LEU A 107 -18.31 -7.77 2.05
C LEU A 107 -18.37 -9.32 2.01
N SER A 108 -19.25 -9.90 2.82
CA SER A 108 -19.55 -11.32 2.73
C SER A 108 -20.13 -11.68 1.34
N PRO A 109 -19.99 -12.93 0.87
CA PRO A 109 -20.60 -13.35 -0.41
C PRO A 109 -22.11 -13.15 -0.46
N ASP A 110 -22.82 -13.30 0.68
CA ASP A 110 -24.27 -13.06 0.74
C ASP A 110 -24.60 -11.57 0.63
N SER A 111 -23.82 -10.71 1.27
CA SER A 111 -23.94 -9.25 1.13
C SER A 111 -23.71 -8.80 -0.32
N GLN A 112 -22.70 -9.37 -0.98
CA GLN A 112 -22.42 -9.07 -2.40
C GLN A 112 -23.57 -9.53 -3.32
N ARG A 113 -24.19 -10.70 -3.04
CA ARG A 113 -25.37 -11.17 -3.79
C ARG A 113 -26.57 -10.25 -3.56
N ALA A 114 -26.82 -9.83 -2.32
CA ALA A 114 -27.89 -8.88 -2.00
C ALA A 114 -27.65 -7.52 -2.69
N LEU A 115 -26.42 -7.01 -2.64
CA LEU A 115 -26.04 -5.76 -3.30
C LEU A 115 -26.29 -5.79 -4.80
N ARG A 116 -25.98 -6.91 -5.48
CA ARG A 116 -26.28 -7.10 -6.89
C ARG A 116 -27.75 -6.83 -7.21
N ASN A 117 -28.66 -7.40 -6.42
CA ASN A 117 -30.10 -7.22 -6.65
C ASN A 117 -30.51 -5.75 -6.45
N VAL A 118 -30.00 -5.11 -5.41
CA VAL A 118 -30.27 -3.68 -5.14
C VAL A 118 -29.73 -2.80 -6.29
N MET A 119 -28.58 -3.10 -6.83
CA MET A 119 -28.00 -2.36 -7.98
C MET A 119 -28.88 -2.45 -9.23
N GLU A 120 -29.53 -3.59 -9.46
CA GLU A 120 -30.47 -3.76 -10.57
C GLU A 120 -31.76 -2.98 -10.32
N GLU A 121 -32.35 -3.14 -9.14
CA GLU A 121 -33.64 -2.56 -8.77
C GLU A 121 -33.61 -1.02 -8.81
N TYR A 122 -32.56 -0.42 -8.28
CA TYR A 122 -32.44 1.04 -8.16
C TYR A 122 -31.58 1.71 -9.25
N SER A 123 -31.22 0.99 -10.32
CA SER A 123 -30.35 1.47 -11.40
C SER A 123 -30.81 2.75 -12.10
N LYS A 124 -32.10 3.07 -12.07
CA LYS A 124 -32.65 4.29 -12.70
C LYS A 124 -32.29 5.58 -11.95
N HIS A 125 -32.14 5.53 -10.63
CA HIS A 125 -32.01 6.72 -9.78
C HIS A 125 -30.79 6.72 -8.87
N THR A 126 -30.06 5.59 -8.82
CA THR A 126 -28.90 5.42 -7.95
C THR A 126 -27.76 4.80 -8.73
N ARG A 127 -26.54 5.30 -8.53
CA ARG A 127 -25.32 4.71 -9.04
C ARG A 127 -24.45 4.24 -7.90
N PHE A 128 -23.65 3.26 -8.18
CA PHE A 128 -22.75 2.67 -7.18
C PHE A 128 -21.30 2.87 -7.61
N ILE A 129 -20.48 3.24 -6.66
CA ILE A 129 -19.03 3.29 -6.81
C ILE A 129 -18.45 2.36 -5.75
N LEU A 130 -17.90 1.24 -6.20
CA LEU A 130 -17.24 0.26 -5.35
C LEU A 130 -15.74 0.47 -5.44
N THR A 131 -15.04 0.29 -4.33
CA THR A 131 -13.57 0.18 -4.34
C THR A 131 -13.18 -1.20 -3.82
N ALA A 132 -12.08 -1.75 -4.32
CA ALA A 132 -11.55 -3.03 -3.87
C ALA A 132 -10.03 -3.06 -3.99
N ASN A 133 -9.37 -3.71 -3.03
CA ASN A 133 -7.95 -4.00 -3.09
C ASN A 133 -7.70 -5.33 -3.82
N TYR A 134 -8.62 -6.28 -3.70
CA TYR A 134 -8.49 -7.63 -4.23
C TYR A 134 -9.66 -7.97 -5.15
N LYS A 135 -9.45 -7.84 -6.47
CA LYS A 135 -10.46 -8.13 -7.50
C LYS A 135 -11.07 -9.54 -7.38
N HIS A 136 -10.26 -10.54 -6.98
CA HIS A 136 -10.71 -11.92 -6.88
C HIS A 136 -11.70 -12.16 -5.72
N ARG A 137 -11.79 -11.25 -4.74
CA ARG A 137 -12.76 -11.32 -3.64
C ARG A 137 -14.14 -10.79 -4.01
N ILE A 138 -14.27 -10.11 -5.15
CA ILE A 138 -15.56 -9.65 -5.68
C ILE A 138 -16.14 -10.77 -6.55
N ILE A 139 -17.40 -11.15 -6.30
CA ILE A 139 -18.09 -12.20 -7.07
C ILE A 139 -18.31 -11.76 -8.52
N ASP A 140 -18.23 -12.69 -9.47
CA ASP A 140 -18.39 -12.39 -10.91
C ASP A 140 -19.73 -11.73 -11.25
N PRO A 141 -20.89 -12.15 -10.67
CA PRO A 141 -22.16 -11.49 -10.93
C PRO A 141 -22.20 -10.01 -10.52
N LEU A 142 -21.40 -9.58 -9.54
CA LEU A 142 -21.28 -8.18 -9.16
C LEU A 142 -20.32 -7.42 -10.09
N LYS A 143 -19.19 -8.04 -10.44
CA LYS A 143 -18.22 -7.47 -11.40
C LYS A 143 -18.84 -7.19 -12.77
N SER A 144 -19.69 -8.09 -13.27
CA SER A 144 -20.33 -7.93 -14.57
C SER A 144 -21.30 -6.74 -14.67
N ARG A 145 -21.72 -6.19 -13.53
CA ARG A 145 -22.59 -5.00 -13.43
C ARG A 145 -21.83 -3.70 -13.23
N CYS A 146 -20.53 -3.79 -13.08
CA CYS A 146 -19.67 -2.64 -12.86
C CYS A 146 -18.77 -2.39 -14.05
N GLN A 147 -18.56 -1.13 -14.40
CA GLN A 147 -17.44 -0.75 -15.23
C GLN A 147 -16.18 -0.82 -14.39
N LEU A 148 -15.31 -1.77 -14.71
CA LEU A 148 -14.04 -1.93 -14.03
C LEU A 148 -13.07 -0.83 -14.45
N VAL A 149 -12.47 -0.15 -13.48
CA VAL A 149 -11.41 0.83 -13.70
C VAL A 149 -10.22 0.44 -12.82
N ASP A 150 -9.15 0.06 -13.48
CA ASP A 150 -7.87 -0.24 -12.79
C ASP A 150 -7.09 1.06 -12.62
N LEU A 151 -6.81 1.43 -11.36
CA LEU A 151 -6.09 2.66 -11.05
C LEU A 151 -4.58 2.39 -11.02
N THR A 152 -4.02 2.15 -12.19
CA THR A 152 -2.58 2.07 -12.41
C THR A 152 -2.02 3.45 -12.81
N PHE A 153 -0.81 3.71 -12.42
CA PHE A 153 -0.05 4.92 -12.76
C PHE A 153 1.44 4.60 -12.76
N ASP A 154 2.22 5.44 -13.42
CA ASP A 154 3.67 5.25 -13.48
C ASP A 154 4.38 5.80 -12.23
N ILE A 155 5.56 5.27 -11.96
CA ILE A 155 6.37 5.66 -10.81
C ILE A 155 6.85 7.12 -10.90
N LYS A 156 7.06 7.65 -12.13
CA LYS A 156 7.51 9.02 -12.35
C LYS A 156 6.46 10.01 -11.88
N SER A 157 5.18 9.72 -12.13
CA SER A 157 4.06 10.53 -11.64
C SER A 157 4.02 10.61 -10.11
N VAL A 158 4.36 9.51 -9.42
CA VAL A 158 4.48 9.51 -7.95
C VAL A 158 5.66 10.37 -7.49
N VAL A 159 6.83 10.21 -8.12
CA VAL A 159 8.01 11.04 -7.82
C VAL A 159 7.69 12.52 -7.98
N THR A 160 7.07 12.91 -9.10
CA THR A 160 6.68 14.30 -9.36
C THR A 160 5.70 14.84 -8.31
N LYS A 161 4.69 14.04 -7.94
CA LYS A 161 3.71 14.44 -6.91
C LYS A 161 4.38 14.66 -5.56
N VAL A 162 5.27 13.77 -5.16
CA VAL A 162 5.97 13.86 -3.86
C VAL A 162 7.00 14.97 -3.88
N ALA A 163 7.70 15.22 -5.00
CA ALA A 163 8.57 16.39 -5.18
C ALA A 163 7.82 17.70 -4.96
N ASN A 164 6.64 17.84 -5.56
CA ASN A 164 5.77 19.01 -5.34
C ASN A 164 5.34 19.18 -3.87
N ILE A 165 5.21 18.11 -3.11
CA ILE A 165 4.94 18.18 -1.66
C ILE A 165 6.18 18.72 -0.94
N LEU A 166 7.37 18.20 -1.23
CA LEU A 166 8.63 18.64 -0.65
C LEU A 166 8.90 20.13 -0.92
N ASP A 167 8.63 20.59 -2.16
CA ASP A 167 8.74 21.99 -2.53
C ASP A 167 7.80 22.89 -1.70
N LYS A 168 6.54 22.48 -1.51
CA LYS A 168 5.55 23.18 -0.68
C LYS A 168 5.96 23.25 0.79
N GLU A 169 6.60 22.17 1.29
CA GLU A 169 7.11 22.10 2.67
C GLU A 169 8.50 22.76 2.81
N LYS A 170 9.08 23.28 1.74
CA LYS A 170 10.41 23.91 1.70
C LYS A 170 11.53 22.97 2.16
N VAL A 171 11.42 21.70 1.81
CA VAL A 171 12.41 20.66 2.10
C VAL A 171 13.39 20.56 0.94
N THR A 172 14.67 20.62 1.24
CA THR A 172 15.74 20.36 0.25
C THR A 172 15.85 18.85 0.02
N TYR A 173 15.92 18.43 -1.23
CA TYR A 173 16.00 17.00 -1.56
C TYR A 173 16.88 16.72 -2.77
N ASP A 174 17.47 15.53 -2.80
CA ASP A 174 18.09 14.93 -3.96
C ASP A 174 17.06 14.03 -4.65
N ILE A 175 16.94 14.16 -5.98
CA ILE A 175 15.97 13.42 -6.79
C ILE A 175 16.25 11.90 -6.78
N ASP A 176 17.51 11.49 -6.67
CA ASP A 176 17.89 10.08 -6.61
C ASP A 176 17.47 9.46 -5.28
N ILE A 177 17.64 10.18 -4.16
CA ILE A 177 17.16 9.77 -2.84
C ILE A 177 15.64 9.65 -2.86
N LEU A 178 14.94 10.67 -3.38
CA LEU A 178 13.47 10.65 -3.50
C LEU A 178 13.01 9.47 -4.34
N SER A 179 13.60 9.27 -5.52
CA SER A 179 13.25 8.17 -6.42
C SER A 179 13.44 6.80 -5.78
N LYS A 180 14.45 6.63 -4.95
CA LYS A 180 14.73 5.38 -4.23
C LYS A 180 13.68 5.12 -3.15
N ILE A 181 13.28 6.14 -2.37
CA ILE A 181 12.22 6.02 -1.37
C ILE A 181 10.90 5.67 -2.05
N VAL A 182 10.57 6.34 -3.15
CA VAL A 182 9.36 6.08 -3.94
C VAL A 182 9.35 4.65 -4.47
N LYS A 183 10.44 4.18 -5.09
CA LYS A 183 10.58 2.79 -5.58
C LYS A 183 10.32 1.76 -4.48
N GLY A 184 10.80 1.99 -3.28
CA GLY A 184 10.63 1.09 -2.13
C GLY A 184 9.24 1.10 -1.48
N ALA A 185 8.32 1.96 -1.94
CA ALA A 185 6.94 2.05 -1.44
C ALA A 185 5.88 1.92 -2.54
N TYR A 186 6.28 2.05 -3.82
CA TYR A 186 5.39 1.96 -4.98
C TYR A 186 4.63 0.61 -4.99
N PRO A 187 3.33 0.60 -5.31
CA PRO A 187 2.50 1.72 -5.77
C PRO A 187 1.73 2.47 -4.67
N ASP A 188 2.00 2.23 -3.40
CA ASP A 188 1.29 2.86 -2.27
C ASP A 188 1.76 4.30 -2.05
N ILE A 189 0.95 5.28 -2.49
CA ILE A 189 1.23 6.71 -2.35
C ILE A 189 1.18 7.15 -0.88
N ARG A 190 0.27 6.58 -0.08
CA ARG A 190 0.12 6.89 1.34
C ARG A 190 1.38 6.47 2.11
N LEU A 191 1.85 5.23 1.88
CA LEU A 191 3.10 4.74 2.45
C LEU A 191 4.30 5.58 1.98
N THR A 192 4.32 5.98 0.70
CA THR A 192 5.38 6.82 0.14
C THR A 192 5.47 8.16 0.86
N ILE A 193 4.35 8.88 1.01
CA ILE A 193 4.32 10.19 1.68
C ILE A 193 4.77 10.05 3.15
N ASN A 194 4.31 9.02 3.85
CA ASN A 194 4.73 8.76 5.23
C ASN A 194 6.23 8.47 5.35
N LYS A 195 6.78 7.65 4.44
CA LYS A 195 8.23 7.37 4.43
C LYS A 195 9.03 8.63 4.16
N VAL A 196 8.61 9.44 3.18
CA VAL A 196 9.27 10.71 2.85
C VAL A 196 9.22 11.66 4.04
N GLN A 197 8.06 11.88 4.67
CA GLN A 197 7.94 12.76 5.85
C GLN A 197 8.87 12.32 6.99
N ARG A 198 8.96 11.01 7.26
CA ARG A 198 9.88 10.47 8.30
C ARG A 198 11.36 10.61 7.94
N SER A 199 11.68 10.69 6.66
CA SER A 199 13.07 10.82 6.19
C SER A 199 13.54 12.27 6.13
N VAL A 200 12.69 13.23 6.45
CA VAL A 200 13.08 14.65 6.54
C VAL A 200 13.67 14.94 7.90
N VAL A 201 14.92 15.42 7.89
CA VAL A 201 15.66 15.87 9.08
C VAL A 201 16.21 17.26 8.77
N ASP A 202 16.00 18.24 9.64
CA ASP A 202 16.47 19.61 9.49
C ASP A 202 16.15 20.21 8.10
N ASN A 203 14.88 20.06 7.65
CA ASN A 203 14.39 20.50 6.33
C ASN A 203 15.16 19.90 5.14
N THR A 204 15.82 18.77 5.32
CA THR A 204 16.53 18.05 4.24
C THR A 204 16.05 16.62 4.17
N LEU A 205 15.71 16.15 2.96
CA LEU A 205 15.38 14.74 2.75
C LEU A 205 16.64 13.90 2.83
N THR A 206 16.68 13.01 3.79
CA THR A 206 17.82 12.10 4.00
C THR A 206 17.49 10.69 3.50
N ASP A 207 18.49 9.99 3.00
CA ASP A 207 18.36 8.55 2.72
C ASP A 207 18.33 7.80 4.06
N GLY A 208 17.11 7.56 4.58
CA GLY A 208 16.91 6.77 5.81
C GLY A 208 17.52 5.36 5.75
N THR A 209 17.94 4.92 4.55
CA THR A 209 18.67 3.66 4.36
C THR A 209 20.15 3.78 4.77
N LYS A 210 20.70 5.02 4.89
CA LYS A 210 22.09 5.22 5.36
C LYS A 210 22.29 4.80 6.83
N GLN A 211 21.22 4.78 7.63
CA GLN A 211 21.31 4.31 9.02
C GLN A 211 21.27 2.77 9.13
N GLY A 212 20.65 2.07 8.18
CA GLY A 212 20.57 0.60 8.17
C GLY A 212 21.71 -0.09 7.41
N LYS A 213 22.22 0.51 6.32
CA LYS A 213 23.30 -0.12 5.51
C LYS A 213 24.59 -0.45 6.29
N PRO A 214 25.11 0.42 7.18
CA PRO A 214 26.27 0.07 8.02
C PRO A 214 25.98 -1.15 8.91
N ILE A 215 24.77 -1.24 9.49
CA ILE A 215 24.38 -2.34 10.37
C ILE A 215 24.34 -3.66 9.65
N ILE A 216 23.77 -3.71 8.43
CA ILE A 216 23.70 -4.94 7.64
C ILE A 216 25.08 -5.37 7.21
N GLY A 217 25.94 -4.46 6.74
CA GLY A 217 27.32 -4.74 6.38
C GLY A 217 28.14 -5.27 7.56
N ASP A 218 27.99 -4.67 8.74
CA ASP A 218 28.67 -5.12 9.95
C ASP A 218 28.16 -6.49 10.40
N LEU A 219 26.83 -6.71 10.41
CA LEU A 219 26.22 -8.02 10.68
C LEU A 219 26.72 -9.07 9.71
N PHE A 220 26.72 -8.76 8.41
CA PHE A 220 27.19 -9.67 7.37
C PHE A 220 28.68 -10.03 7.56
N THR A 221 29.51 -9.06 7.91
CA THR A 221 30.92 -9.28 8.22
C THR A 221 31.10 -10.18 9.44
N LEU A 222 30.25 -10.04 10.47
CA LEU A 222 30.33 -10.89 11.66
C LEU A 222 29.91 -12.32 11.36
N ILE A 223 28.85 -12.53 10.58
CA ILE A 223 28.36 -13.89 10.23
C ILE A 223 29.29 -14.61 9.25
N THR A 224 29.90 -13.91 8.29
CA THR A 224 30.89 -14.51 7.37
C THR A 224 32.16 -14.94 8.09
N LYS A 225 32.53 -14.27 9.19
CA LYS A 225 33.65 -14.66 10.08
C LYS A 225 33.27 -15.72 11.12
N GLY A 226 32.05 -16.24 11.11
CA GLY A 226 31.57 -17.23 12.09
C GLY A 226 31.27 -16.67 13.48
N HIS A 227 31.28 -15.34 13.66
CA HIS A 227 31.06 -14.69 14.98
C HIS A 227 29.58 -14.49 15.29
N VAL A 228 28.77 -15.54 15.19
CA VAL A 228 27.31 -15.47 15.33
C VAL A 228 26.80 -14.94 16.67
N LEU A 229 27.51 -15.21 17.78
CA LEU A 229 27.15 -14.67 19.10
C LEU A 229 27.36 -13.13 19.14
N LYS A 230 28.44 -12.65 18.55
CA LYS A 230 28.68 -11.20 18.43
C LYS A 230 27.66 -10.54 17.49
N ALA A 231 27.28 -11.21 16.42
CA ALA A 231 26.24 -10.73 15.52
C ALA A 231 24.89 -10.57 16.24
N ARG A 232 24.51 -11.51 17.12
CA ARG A 232 23.31 -11.38 17.95
C ARG A 232 23.40 -10.18 18.90
N GLN A 233 24.49 -10.05 19.62
CA GLN A 233 24.70 -8.91 20.53
C GLN A 233 24.62 -7.58 19.80
N TYR A 234 25.26 -7.49 18.63
CA TYR A 234 25.23 -6.29 17.79
C TYR A 234 23.81 -5.99 17.27
N MET A 235 23.06 -7.00 16.83
CA MET A 235 21.67 -6.87 16.41
C MET A 235 20.79 -6.30 17.54
N ILE A 236 20.91 -6.83 18.77
CA ILE A 236 20.16 -6.34 19.94
C ILE A 236 20.58 -4.91 20.32
N GLN A 237 21.87 -4.59 20.30
CA GLN A 237 22.35 -3.23 20.59
C GLN A 237 21.84 -2.18 19.58
N LYS A 238 21.56 -2.60 18.34
CA LYS A 238 21.12 -1.73 17.25
C LYS A 238 19.63 -1.84 16.96
N GLN A 239 18.85 -2.50 17.80
CA GLN A 239 17.42 -2.77 17.57
C GLN A 239 16.58 -1.49 17.37
N GLU A 240 16.95 -0.38 17.99
CA GLU A 240 16.27 0.91 17.81
C GLU A 240 16.41 1.46 16.38
N VAL A 241 17.51 1.16 15.68
CA VAL A 241 17.78 1.68 14.32
C VAL A 241 16.85 1.06 13.28
N PHE A 242 16.44 -0.17 13.48
CA PHE A 242 15.42 -0.82 12.63
C PHE A 242 14.04 -0.91 13.32
N ASN A 243 13.81 -0.11 14.39
CA ASN A 243 12.55 -0.02 15.13
C ASN A 243 12.04 -1.37 15.64
N ASN A 244 12.90 -2.28 16.07
CA ASN A 244 12.56 -3.66 16.44
C ASN A 244 11.84 -4.46 15.34
N ASP A 245 11.88 -4.00 14.09
CA ASP A 245 11.27 -4.68 12.94
C ASP A 245 12.24 -5.72 12.36
N TYR A 246 12.27 -6.90 12.98
CA TYR A 246 13.12 -8.02 12.55
C TYR A 246 12.72 -8.59 11.19
N VAL A 247 11.46 -8.42 10.75
CA VAL A 247 11.01 -8.81 9.42
C VAL A 247 11.68 -7.91 8.36
N ARG A 248 11.73 -6.61 8.64
CA ARG A 248 12.46 -5.65 7.80
C ARG A 248 13.95 -5.97 7.79
N LEU A 249 14.54 -6.26 8.95
CA LEU A 249 15.95 -6.64 9.06
C LEU A 249 16.28 -7.84 8.16
N LEU A 250 15.43 -8.87 8.18
CA LEU A 250 15.58 -10.05 7.30
C LEU A 250 15.48 -9.69 5.82
N LYS A 251 14.58 -8.78 5.43
CA LYS A 251 14.50 -8.29 4.04
C LYS A 251 15.76 -7.54 3.63
N ASP A 252 16.24 -6.65 4.50
CA ASP A 252 17.47 -5.88 4.24
C ASP A 252 18.69 -6.83 4.11
N ILE A 253 18.73 -7.93 4.87
CA ILE A 253 19.75 -8.98 4.75
C ILE A 253 19.62 -9.72 3.41
N PHE A 254 18.40 -10.05 2.98
CA PHE A 254 18.12 -10.68 1.70
C PHE A 254 18.68 -9.84 0.55
N ASP A 255 18.32 -8.55 0.53
CA ASP A 255 18.79 -7.61 -0.50
C ASP A 255 20.31 -7.46 -0.48
N HIS A 256 20.91 -7.42 0.72
CA HIS A 256 22.37 -7.35 0.85
C HIS A 256 23.07 -8.58 0.31
N ILE A 257 22.57 -9.80 0.59
CA ILE A 257 23.10 -11.05 0.06
C ILE A 257 23.00 -11.06 -1.47
N ASP A 258 21.89 -10.56 -2.02
CA ASP A 258 21.70 -10.52 -3.48
C ASP A 258 22.67 -9.55 -4.17
N GLU A 259 23.05 -8.45 -3.51
CA GLU A 259 24.06 -7.50 -4.00
C GLU A 259 25.50 -8.03 -3.90
N GLN A 260 25.78 -9.07 -3.08
CA GLN A 260 27.14 -9.59 -2.86
C GLN A 260 27.60 -10.54 -3.98
N GLN A 261 28.91 -10.50 -4.25
CA GLN A 261 29.58 -11.49 -5.11
C GLN A 261 29.96 -12.72 -4.28
N LEU A 262 29.04 -13.66 -4.18
CA LEU A 262 29.22 -14.94 -3.48
C LEU A 262 29.20 -16.08 -4.51
N PRO A 263 29.76 -17.25 -4.17
CA PRO A 263 29.60 -18.48 -4.98
C PRO A 263 28.10 -18.73 -5.20
N GLU A 264 27.72 -19.06 -6.43
CA GLU A 264 26.31 -19.10 -6.86
C GLU A 264 25.45 -20.04 -6.01
N GLU A 265 26.01 -21.18 -5.62
CA GLU A 265 25.33 -22.18 -4.80
C GLU A 265 25.12 -21.68 -3.37
N ASN A 266 26.14 -21.09 -2.75
CA ASN A 266 26.03 -20.51 -1.40
C ASN A 266 25.07 -19.31 -1.38
N LYS A 267 25.08 -18.48 -2.41
CA LYS A 267 24.14 -17.37 -2.57
C LYS A 267 22.70 -17.87 -2.62
N LYS A 268 22.42 -18.89 -3.45
CA LYS A 268 21.10 -19.50 -3.58
C LYS A 268 20.61 -20.06 -2.24
N LEU A 269 21.44 -20.84 -1.55
CA LEU A 269 21.12 -21.43 -0.26
C LEU A 269 20.86 -20.37 0.81
N ALA A 270 21.65 -19.31 0.87
CA ALA A 270 21.47 -18.21 1.80
C ALA A 270 20.17 -17.46 1.54
N LEU A 271 19.82 -17.15 0.29
CA LEU A 271 18.55 -16.50 -0.07
C LEU A 271 17.33 -17.36 0.27
N ILE A 272 17.39 -18.69 0.01
CA ILE A 272 16.32 -19.63 0.41
C ILE A 272 16.17 -19.63 1.93
N THR A 273 17.26 -19.66 2.67
CA THR A 273 17.23 -19.62 4.14
C THR A 273 16.54 -18.36 4.66
N VAL A 274 16.88 -17.18 4.13
CA VAL A 274 16.20 -15.93 4.53
C VAL A 274 14.72 -15.98 4.19
N HIS A 275 14.34 -16.49 3.01
CA HIS A 275 12.94 -16.64 2.61
C HIS A 275 12.15 -17.52 3.57
N GLU A 276 12.70 -18.67 3.99
CA GLU A 276 12.07 -19.55 4.97
C GLU A 276 11.83 -18.84 6.31
N HIS A 277 12.79 -18.05 6.79
CA HIS A 277 12.65 -17.30 8.03
C HIS A 277 11.68 -16.12 7.91
N LEU A 278 11.57 -15.50 6.73
CA LEU A 278 10.54 -14.51 6.43
C LEU A 278 9.14 -15.13 6.44
N TYR A 279 8.98 -16.33 5.89
CA TYR A 279 7.73 -17.07 5.96
C TYR A 279 7.36 -17.44 7.40
N LYS A 280 8.33 -17.98 8.17
CA LYS A 280 8.16 -18.32 9.59
C LYS A 280 7.82 -17.10 10.45
N ALA A 281 8.26 -15.90 10.09
CA ALA A 281 8.02 -14.66 10.82
C ALA A 281 6.53 -14.36 11.04
N SER A 282 5.63 -14.89 10.18
CA SER A 282 4.18 -14.72 10.35
C SER A 282 3.58 -15.59 11.48
N PHE A 283 4.33 -16.57 11.99
CA PHE A 283 3.82 -17.58 12.92
C PHE A 283 4.62 -17.68 14.23
N VAL A 284 5.85 -17.16 14.27
CA VAL A 284 6.71 -17.26 15.45
C VAL A 284 6.32 -16.21 16.50
N VAL A 285 6.44 -16.62 17.77
CA VAL A 285 6.16 -15.74 18.91
C VAL A 285 7.28 -14.70 19.10
N ASP A 286 8.53 -15.09 18.84
CA ASP A 286 9.70 -14.24 19.06
C ASP A 286 10.46 -14.01 17.75
N GLN A 287 10.37 -12.79 17.25
CA GLN A 287 10.98 -12.38 15.99
C GLN A 287 12.51 -12.23 16.10
N GLU A 288 13.03 -11.86 17.28
CA GLU A 288 14.46 -11.75 17.53
C GLU A 288 15.14 -13.12 17.40
N ILE A 289 14.55 -14.14 18.04
CA ILE A 289 15.06 -15.52 17.98
C ILE A 289 15.02 -16.03 16.54
N ASN A 290 13.94 -15.76 15.81
CA ASN A 290 13.81 -16.18 14.41
C ASN A 290 14.90 -15.55 13.54
N ALA A 291 15.16 -14.25 13.69
CA ALA A 291 16.22 -13.56 12.97
C ALA A 291 17.60 -14.10 13.36
N TYR A 292 17.84 -14.34 14.63
CA TYR A 292 19.11 -14.91 15.08
C TYR A 292 19.39 -16.30 14.52
N VAL A 293 18.40 -17.19 14.49
CA VAL A 293 18.53 -18.53 13.89
C VAL A 293 18.82 -18.41 12.38
N CYS A 294 18.20 -17.44 11.71
CA CYS A 294 18.51 -17.13 10.31
C CYS A 294 20.01 -16.79 10.14
N LEU A 295 20.55 -15.90 10.98
CA LEU A 295 21.97 -15.52 10.94
C LEU A 295 22.91 -16.72 11.17
N ILE A 296 22.55 -17.64 12.08
CA ILE A 296 23.32 -18.88 12.33
C ILE A 296 23.36 -19.73 11.05
N ASN A 297 22.22 -19.94 10.41
CA ASN A 297 22.12 -20.77 9.22
C ASN A 297 22.90 -20.17 8.03
N ILE A 298 22.77 -18.85 7.83
CA ILE A 298 23.56 -18.15 6.80
C ILE A 298 25.05 -18.27 7.08
N SER A 299 25.48 -18.09 8.33
CA SER A 299 26.90 -18.22 8.72
C SER A 299 27.44 -19.62 8.39
N ARG A 300 26.69 -20.68 8.65
CA ARG A 300 27.08 -22.05 8.31
C ARG A 300 27.25 -22.25 6.80
N ILE A 301 26.32 -21.72 6.00
CA ILE A 301 26.38 -21.81 4.53
C ILE A 301 27.62 -21.10 3.99
N LEU A 302 27.92 -19.89 4.52
CA LEU A 302 29.03 -19.08 4.05
C LEU A 302 30.40 -19.55 4.59
N SER A 303 30.42 -20.31 5.69
CA SER A 303 31.66 -20.84 6.29
C SER A 303 32.07 -22.22 5.74
N SER A 304 31.19 -22.92 5.02
CA SER A 304 31.47 -24.28 4.51
C SER A 304 32.58 -24.35 3.45
N ASP A 305 32.92 -23.22 2.85
CA ASP A 305 34.01 -23.17 1.84
C ASP A 305 35.43 -22.98 2.42
N THR A 306 35.58 -22.81 3.74
CA THR A 306 36.91 -22.64 4.38
C THR A 306 37.61 -23.95 4.74
N HIS A 307 36.99 -25.11 4.48
CA HIS A 307 37.55 -26.43 4.82
C HIS A 307 37.87 -27.34 3.61
N VAL A 308 37.93 -26.77 2.39
CA VAL A 308 38.43 -27.50 1.21
C VAL A 308 39.67 -26.78 0.70
N ASN A 309 40.76 -26.92 1.40
CA ASN A 309 42.16 -26.84 0.90
C ASN A 309 43.07 -27.65 1.83
#